data_89072ba14b6d2d664437eb3a184dedcf
#
_entry.id   89072ba14b6d2d664437eb3a184dedcf
#
_cell.length_a   1.000
_cell.length_b   1.000
_cell.length_c   1.000
_cell.angle_alpha   90.00
_cell.angle_beta   90.00
_cell.angle_gamma   90.00
#
_symmetry.space_group_name_H-M   'P 1'
#
loop_
_entity.id
_entity.type
_entity.pdbx_description
1 polymer ?
#
loop_
_entity_poly.entity_id
_entity_poly.type
_entity_poly.pdbx_seq_one_letter_code
_entity_poly.pdbx_strand_id
1 'polypeptide(L)'
;MYIGIDLGTSGVKAILLNEQGDVLATHTEKLTVSRPHPLWSEQEPEQWWQATDRAVKGLGRQQSLSGVRALGIAGQMHGATLLDSRQQVLRPAILWNDGRCSEECAWLEKQVPQSRAITGNLMMPGFTAPKLVWVQRHEPDIFYQIDKVLLPKDFLRLRMTGVFASDMSDAAGTMWLDVKKRDWSDVMLNACHLTRQQMPALFEGSDITGTLLPEVASAWGMPTVPVVAGGGDNAAGAVGVGMIDAGQAMLSLGTSGVYFVVSDGFLSKPESAVHSFCHALPERWHLMSVMLSAASCLDWAAKLTGQENVPALIAAAQQADEHADSIWFLPYLSGERTPHNNPQAKGVFFGLTHQHGPAELARAVLEGVGYALADGMDVVHACGVKPASVTLIGGGARSEYWRQMLSDISGLQLDYRTGGDVGPALGAARLAQIAVNKQTPLADVLPQLPLEQAHYPDAQRHAVYQQRRETFRRLYQQLLPLMS
;
A
#
# COMPACT_ATOMS: atom_id res chain seq x y z
N MET A 1 -25.59 3.83 8.39
CA MET A 1 -24.34 4.52 8.08
C MET A 1 -23.15 3.76 8.66
N TYR A 2 -21.95 3.93 8.10
CA TYR A 2 -20.73 3.24 8.50
C TYR A 2 -19.58 4.24 8.58
N ILE A 3 -18.70 4.08 9.57
CA ILE A 3 -17.48 4.86 9.66
C ILE A 3 -16.32 4.01 9.13
N GLY A 4 -15.51 4.59 8.24
CA GLY A 4 -14.21 4.05 7.84
C GLY A 4 -13.10 4.99 8.29
N ILE A 5 -12.08 4.43 8.92
CA ILE A 5 -10.89 5.15 9.38
C ILE A 5 -9.68 4.59 8.65
N ASP A 6 -8.85 5.48 8.12
CA ASP A 6 -7.56 5.14 7.53
C ASP A 6 -6.45 5.86 8.29
N LEU A 7 -5.61 5.09 8.97
CA LEU A 7 -4.41 5.57 9.64
C LEU A 7 -3.24 5.57 8.65
N GLY A 8 -3.09 6.63 7.88
CA GLY A 8 -1.92 6.83 7.02
C GLY A 8 -0.71 7.38 7.77
N THR A 9 0.44 7.41 7.09
CA THR A 9 1.69 7.93 7.67
C THR A 9 1.65 9.44 7.91
N SER A 10 1.02 10.20 7.04
CA SER A 10 0.92 11.67 7.11
C SER A 10 -0.36 12.19 7.76
N GLY A 11 -1.29 11.31 8.11
CA GLY A 11 -2.56 11.71 8.73
C GLY A 11 -3.54 10.57 8.89
N VAL A 12 -4.59 10.85 9.65
CA VAL A 12 -5.75 9.98 9.84
C VAL A 12 -6.92 10.56 9.05
N LYS A 13 -7.47 9.79 8.14
CA LYS A 13 -8.70 10.12 7.40
C LYS A 13 -9.86 9.31 7.96
N ALA A 14 -10.94 9.97 8.32
CA ALA A 14 -12.22 9.35 8.66
C ALA A 14 -13.30 9.74 7.65
N ILE A 15 -14.14 8.79 7.28
CA ILE A 15 -15.31 9.01 6.42
C ILE A 15 -16.58 8.46 7.04
N LEU A 16 -17.70 9.05 6.67
CA LEU A 16 -19.03 8.55 6.96
C LEU A 16 -19.70 8.09 5.67
N LEU A 17 -20.07 6.83 5.58
CA LEU A 17 -20.68 6.19 4.43
C LEU A 17 -22.16 5.89 4.71
N ASN A 18 -23.06 6.13 3.75
CA ASN A 18 -24.45 5.69 3.85
C ASN A 18 -24.63 4.24 3.37
N GLU A 19 -25.88 3.73 3.42
CA GLU A 19 -26.22 2.38 2.95
C GLU A 19 -26.04 2.21 1.43
N GLN A 20 -26.16 3.29 0.67
CA GLN A 20 -26.04 3.31 -0.79
C GLN A 20 -24.58 3.38 -1.26
N GLY A 21 -23.64 3.60 -0.35
CA GLY A 21 -22.22 3.72 -0.67
C GLY A 21 -21.75 5.16 -0.94
N ASP A 22 -22.60 6.17 -0.65
CA ASP A 22 -22.21 7.57 -0.79
C ASP A 22 -21.45 8.06 0.44
N VAL A 23 -20.41 8.84 0.23
CA VAL A 23 -19.64 9.48 1.29
C VAL A 23 -20.34 10.75 1.72
N LEU A 24 -20.91 10.74 2.93
CA LEU A 24 -21.68 11.85 3.49
C LEU A 24 -20.80 12.93 4.14
N ALA A 25 -19.65 12.52 4.70
CA ALA A 25 -18.70 13.42 5.36
C ALA A 25 -17.29 12.83 5.30
N THR A 26 -16.30 13.71 5.31
CA THR A 26 -14.88 13.35 5.38
C THR A 26 -14.15 14.32 6.28
N HIS A 27 -13.26 13.81 7.13
CA HIS A 27 -12.36 14.65 7.92
C HIS A 27 -10.97 14.02 7.96
N THR A 28 -9.94 14.88 7.91
CA THR A 28 -8.53 14.44 7.96
C THR A 28 -7.77 15.23 9.00
N GLU A 29 -7.03 14.52 9.85
CA GLU A 29 -6.10 15.08 10.82
C GLU A 29 -4.67 14.75 10.43
N LYS A 30 -3.78 15.72 10.48
CA LYS A 30 -2.37 15.54 10.10
C LYS A 30 -1.58 14.83 11.19
N LEU A 31 -0.60 14.04 10.75
CA LEU A 31 0.42 13.42 11.59
C LEU A 31 1.81 13.86 11.11
N THR A 32 2.76 13.84 12.03
CA THR A 32 4.17 14.09 11.75
C THR A 32 4.99 12.82 11.94
N VAL A 33 6.07 12.67 11.17
CA VAL A 33 7.02 11.57 11.27
C VAL A 33 8.30 12.10 11.90
N SER A 34 8.79 11.42 12.93
CA SER A 34 10.10 11.68 13.52
C SER A 34 11.18 10.94 12.74
N ARG A 35 12.30 11.60 12.49
CA ARG A 35 13.48 11.06 11.81
C ARG A 35 14.74 11.36 12.63
N PRO A 36 14.90 10.71 13.80
CA PRO A 36 15.97 11.04 14.75
C PRO A 36 17.37 10.71 14.23
N HIS A 37 17.49 9.78 13.27
CA HIS A 37 18.73 9.39 12.62
C HIS A 37 18.52 9.20 11.12
N PRO A 38 19.58 9.16 10.28
CA PRO A 38 19.48 8.73 8.90
C PRO A 38 18.83 7.33 8.82
N LEU A 39 17.96 7.12 7.85
CA LEU A 39 17.18 5.90 7.63
C LEU A 39 16.12 5.57 8.70
N TRP A 40 16.03 6.30 9.81
CA TRP A 40 15.02 6.07 10.82
C TRP A 40 13.72 6.81 10.50
N SER A 41 12.59 6.16 10.82
CA SER A 41 11.25 6.72 10.65
C SER A 41 10.35 6.18 11.76
N GLU A 42 9.88 7.08 12.63
CA GLU A 42 9.14 6.72 13.84
C GLU A 42 7.93 7.61 14.06
N GLN A 43 6.93 7.08 14.74
CA GLN A 43 5.76 7.84 15.24
C GLN A 43 5.35 7.38 16.63
N GLU A 44 4.82 8.31 17.42
CA GLU A 44 4.21 8.02 18.71
C GLU A 44 2.79 7.45 18.53
N PRO A 45 2.50 6.22 18.97
CA PRO A 45 1.17 5.62 18.80
C PRO A 45 0.03 6.42 19.44
N GLU A 46 0.30 7.13 20.55
CA GLU A 46 -0.69 7.97 21.18
C GLU A 46 -1.14 9.14 20.29
N GLN A 47 -0.26 9.66 19.44
CA GLN A 47 -0.64 10.68 18.45
C GLN A 47 -1.61 10.14 17.40
N TRP A 48 -1.51 8.84 17.04
CA TRP A 48 -2.50 8.19 16.16
C TRP A 48 -3.88 8.17 16.78
N TRP A 49 -3.95 7.82 18.07
CA TRP A 49 -5.22 7.80 18.79
C TRP A 49 -5.83 9.20 18.90
N GLN A 50 -5.04 10.19 19.29
CA GLN A 50 -5.50 11.58 19.39
C GLN A 50 -5.98 12.13 18.04
N ALA A 51 -5.27 11.84 16.93
CA ALA A 51 -5.69 12.23 15.60
C ALA A 51 -6.97 11.52 15.17
N THR A 52 -7.11 10.23 15.50
CA THR A 52 -8.32 9.45 15.23
C THR A 52 -9.52 10.02 15.99
N ASP A 53 -9.36 10.33 17.27
CA ASP A 53 -10.40 10.94 18.09
C ASP A 53 -10.88 12.27 17.48
N ARG A 54 -9.93 13.15 17.10
CA ARG A 54 -10.27 14.42 16.43
C ARG A 54 -10.92 14.21 15.07
N ALA A 55 -10.47 13.23 14.29
CA ALA A 55 -11.02 12.95 12.97
C ALA A 55 -12.47 12.50 13.04
N VAL A 56 -12.81 11.58 13.96
CA VAL A 56 -14.20 11.12 14.15
C VAL A 56 -15.09 12.24 14.72
N LYS A 57 -14.61 13.01 15.70
CA LYS A 57 -15.32 14.21 16.17
C LYS A 57 -15.53 15.23 15.04
N GLY A 58 -14.57 15.32 14.11
CA GLY A 58 -14.69 16.14 12.91
C GLY A 58 -15.82 15.72 11.98
N LEU A 59 -16.08 14.42 11.84
CA LEU A 59 -17.27 13.89 11.14
C LEU A 59 -18.55 14.30 11.87
N GLY A 60 -18.58 14.12 13.21
CA GLY A 60 -19.73 14.46 14.06
C GLY A 60 -20.15 15.92 14.00
N ARG A 61 -19.21 16.84 13.69
CA ARG A 61 -19.51 18.27 13.46
C ARG A 61 -20.16 18.53 12.09
N GLN A 62 -19.97 17.64 11.12
CA GLN A 62 -20.52 17.77 9.77
C GLN A 62 -21.87 17.05 9.66
N GLN A 63 -21.99 15.87 10.30
CA GLN A 63 -23.15 15.00 10.20
C GLN A 63 -23.37 14.23 11.50
N SER A 64 -24.63 14.04 11.91
CA SER A 64 -24.96 13.24 13.11
C SER A 64 -24.47 11.79 12.96
N LEU A 65 -23.77 11.30 13.98
CA LEU A 65 -23.28 9.93 14.05
C LEU A 65 -24.24 8.95 14.75
N SER A 66 -25.42 9.40 15.18
CA SER A 66 -26.40 8.60 15.92
C SER A 66 -26.93 7.38 15.13
N GLY A 67 -26.88 7.44 13.80
CA GLY A 67 -27.30 6.35 12.92
C GLY A 67 -26.17 5.44 12.44
N VAL A 68 -24.96 5.53 13.00
CA VAL A 68 -23.84 4.63 12.67
C VAL A 68 -24.16 3.22 13.18
N ARG A 69 -23.88 2.20 12.37
CA ARG A 69 -24.17 0.78 12.65
C ARG A 69 -22.92 -0.06 12.86
N ALA A 70 -21.80 0.33 12.28
CA ALA A 70 -20.50 -0.35 12.43
C ALA A 70 -19.36 0.57 12.03
N LEU A 71 -18.14 0.21 12.47
CA LEU A 71 -16.90 0.93 12.23
C LEU A 71 -15.82 -0.02 11.72
N GLY A 72 -15.08 0.39 10.69
CA GLY A 72 -13.92 -0.33 10.17
C GLY A 72 -12.66 0.54 10.22
N ILE A 73 -11.51 -0.13 10.29
CA ILE A 73 -10.20 0.52 10.40
C ILE A 73 -9.28 -0.05 9.33
N ALA A 74 -8.64 0.83 8.57
CA ALA A 74 -7.50 0.53 7.73
C ALA A 74 -6.28 1.30 8.25
N GLY A 75 -5.09 0.91 7.84
CA GLY A 75 -3.92 1.69 8.21
C GLY A 75 -2.62 1.26 7.54
N GLN A 76 -1.62 2.12 7.69
CA GLN A 76 -0.25 1.84 7.29
C GLN A 76 0.22 0.52 7.90
N MET A 77 0.84 -0.32 7.09
CA MET A 77 1.28 -1.65 7.47
C MET A 77 2.63 -1.62 8.19
N HIS A 78 2.99 -2.74 8.80
CA HIS A 78 4.34 -3.07 9.28
C HIS A 78 4.85 -2.30 10.50
N GLY A 79 4.17 -1.28 10.98
CA GLY A 79 4.59 -0.51 12.15
C GLY A 79 4.66 -1.39 13.40
N ALA A 80 5.80 -1.36 14.10
CA ALA A 80 5.99 -2.16 15.31
C ALA A 80 5.57 -1.36 16.55
N THR A 81 4.36 -1.60 17.04
CA THR A 81 3.83 -1.00 18.28
C THR A 81 3.99 -1.99 19.43
N LEU A 82 4.91 -1.68 20.35
CA LEU A 82 5.33 -2.56 21.44
C LEU A 82 4.68 -2.12 22.74
N LEU A 83 3.96 -3.03 23.39
CA LEU A 83 3.25 -2.76 24.64
C LEU A 83 3.76 -3.63 25.79
N ASP A 84 3.84 -3.06 26.99
CA ASP A 84 4.05 -3.80 28.21
C ASP A 84 2.77 -4.49 28.72
N SER A 85 2.87 -5.22 29.85
CA SER A 85 1.74 -5.91 30.48
C SER A 85 0.64 -4.97 31.02
N ARG A 86 0.91 -3.67 31.11
CA ARG A 86 -0.05 -2.61 31.49
C ARG A 86 -0.60 -1.89 30.27
N GLN A 87 -0.33 -2.41 29.06
CA GLN A 87 -0.71 -1.82 27.77
C GLN A 87 -0.11 -0.42 27.52
N GLN A 88 1.03 -0.11 28.16
CA GLN A 88 1.77 1.12 27.91
C GLN A 88 2.72 0.92 26.72
N VAL A 89 2.79 1.93 25.86
CA VAL A 89 3.72 1.94 24.74
C VAL A 89 5.15 2.04 25.26
N LEU A 90 5.99 1.10 24.88
CA LEU A 90 7.38 0.99 25.35
C LEU A 90 8.34 1.94 24.62
N ARG A 91 8.01 2.29 23.37
CA ARG A 91 8.81 3.19 22.53
C ARG A 91 8.01 3.69 21.33
N PRO A 92 8.46 4.74 20.62
CA PRO A 92 7.89 5.14 19.33
C PRO A 92 7.87 3.95 18.35
N ALA A 93 6.80 3.81 17.58
CA ALA A 93 6.67 2.74 16.60
C ALA A 93 7.65 2.96 15.43
N ILE A 94 8.39 1.92 15.08
CA ILE A 94 9.26 1.90 13.90
C ILE A 94 8.38 1.65 12.67
N LEU A 95 8.38 2.60 11.71
CA LEU A 95 7.45 2.60 10.58
C LEU A 95 7.93 1.74 9.40
N TRP A 96 7.03 1.56 8.42
CA TRP A 96 7.24 0.77 7.20
C TRP A 96 8.38 1.30 6.29
N ASN A 97 8.67 2.60 6.34
CA ASN A 97 9.70 3.27 5.56
C ASN A 97 11.00 3.49 6.35
N ASP A 98 11.18 2.76 7.45
CA ASP A 98 12.41 2.73 8.24
C ASP A 98 13.39 1.72 7.66
N GLY A 99 14.65 2.08 7.57
CA GLY A 99 15.70 1.27 6.95
C GLY A 99 16.76 0.72 7.92
N ARG A 100 16.61 0.94 9.25
CA ARG A 100 17.64 0.61 10.25
C ARG A 100 17.99 -0.86 10.37
N CYS A 101 17.05 -1.77 10.08
CA CYS A 101 17.16 -3.20 10.33
C CYS A 101 17.52 -4.04 9.08
N SER A 102 18.32 -3.47 8.17
CA SER A 102 18.72 -4.16 6.94
C SER A 102 19.58 -5.41 7.21
N GLU A 103 20.45 -5.38 8.22
CA GLU A 103 21.28 -6.53 8.60
C GLU A 103 20.43 -7.66 9.18
N GLU A 104 19.39 -7.33 9.94
CA GLU A 104 18.47 -8.28 10.54
C GLU A 104 17.66 -9.04 9.47
N CYS A 105 17.41 -8.44 8.31
CA CYS A 105 16.75 -9.13 7.19
C CYS A 105 17.59 -10.32 6.70
N ALA A 106 18.86 -10.11 6.39
CA ALA A 106 19.76 -11.17 5.94
C ALA A 106 19.96 -12.24 7.03
N TRP A 107 20.04 -11.80 8.29
CA TRP A 107 20.17 -12.71 9.42
C TRP A 107 18.93 -13.61 9.57
N LEU A 108 17.70 -13.04 9.50
CA LEU A 108 16.46 -13.81 9.60
C LEU A 108 16.30 -14.83 8.46
N GLU A 109 16.62 -14.48 7.22
CA GLU A 109 16.58 -15.42 6.10
C GLU A 109 17.59 -16.58 6.28
N LYS A 110 18.73 -16.30 6.91
CA LYS A 110 19.70 -17.34 7.26
C LYS A 110 19.21 -18.24 8.40
N GLN A 111 18.54 -17.67 9.42
CA GLN A 111 17.97 -18.46 10.54
C GLN A 111 16.79 -19.33 10.07
N VAL A 112 15.97 -18.82 9.14
CA VAL A 112 14.80 -19.52 8.61
C VAL A 112 14.90 -19.57 7.07
N PRO A 113 15.65 -20.53 6.50
CA PRO A 113 15.82 -20.62 5.04
C PRO A 113 14.51 -20.78 4.27
N GLN A 114 13.46 -21.31 4.90
CA GLN A 114 12.12 -21.44 4.34
C GLN A 114 11.24 -20.18 4.56
N SER A 115 11.76 -19.08 5.10
CA SER A 115 10.98 -17.86 5.40
C SER A 115 10.20 -17.34 4.19
N ARG A 116 10.81 -17.34 3.01
CA ARG A 116 10.16 -16.91 1.77
C ARG A 116 8.99 -17.82 1.36
N ALA A 117 9.10 -19.13 1.59
CA ALA A 117 8.01 -20.06 1.31
C ALA A 117 6.84 -19.92 2.31
N ILE A 118 7.13 -19.62 3.57
CA ILE A 118 6.14 -19.41 4.63
C ILE A 118 5.40 -18.09 4.39
N THR A 119 6.13 -17.01 4.20
CA THR A 119 5.59 -15.65 4.16
C THR A 119 5.21 -15.18 2.76
N GLY A 120 5.70 -15.85 1.71
CA GLY A 120 5.54 -15.42 0.32
C GLY A 120 6.39 -14.21 -0.08
N ASN A 121 7.25 -13.72 0.80
CA ASN A 121 7.97 -12.46 0.63
C ASN A 121 9.47 -12.58 0.86
N LEU A 122 10.23 -11.73 0.19
CA LEU A 122 11.61 -11.43 0.53
C LEU A 122 11.64 -10.61 1.82
N MET A 123 12.53 -10.92 2.75
CA MET A 123 12.71 -10.13 3.97
C MET A 123 13.21 -8.72 3.63
N MET A 124 12.50 -7.69 4.08
CA MET A 124 12.84 -6.28 3.84
C MET A 124 12.78 -5.47 5.15
N PRO A 125 13.58 -4.39 5.28
CA PRO A 125 13.62 -3.57 6.51
C PRO A 125 12.25 -2.94 6.85
N GLY A 126 11.41 -2.70 5.85
CA GLY A 126 10.07 -2.18 6.05
C GLY A 126 9.14 -3.10 6.83
N PHE A 127 9.36 -4.41 6.83
CA PHE A 127 8.52 -5.38 7.53
C PHE A 127 8.74 -5.41 9.05
N THR A 128 7.80 -6.01 9.78
CA THR A 128 7.77 -5.96 11.25
C THR A 128 8.84 -6.85 11.89
N ALA A 129 9.02 -8.09 11.43
CA ALA A 129 9.89 -9.06 12.04
C ALA A 129 11.35 -8.58 12.20
N PRO A 130 12.02 -8.02 11.17
CA PRO A 130 13.40 -7.56 11.33
C PRO A 130 13.52 -6.39 12.32
N LYS A 131 12.48 -5.57 12.49
CA LYS A 131 12.45 -4.50 13.50
C LYS A 131 12.53 -5.05 14.93
N LEU A 132 11.82 -6.16 15.20
CA LEU A 132 11.86 -6.79 16.51
C LEU A 132 13.22 -7.42 16.82
N VAL A 133 13.88 -8.00 15.83
CA VAL A 133 15.27 -8.49 15.98
C VAL A 133 16.22 -7.33 16.25
N TRP A 134 16.03 -6.20 15.57
CA TRP A 134 16.80 -4.98 15.82
C TRP A 134 16.59 -4.48 17.26
N VAL A 135 15.33 -4.39 17.73
CA VAL A 135 15.01 -3.97 19.11
C VAL A 135 15.66 -4.92 20.13
N GLN A 136 15.61 -6.23 19.89
CA GLN A 136 16.24 -7.20 20.77
C GLN A 136 17.75 -6.96 20.91
N ARG A 137 18.42 -6.62 19.81
CA ARG A 137 19.88 -6.43 19.79
C ARG A 137 20.33 -5.09 20.35
N HIS A 138 19.58 -4.03 20.07
CA HIS A 138 19.98 -2.65 20.36
C HIS A 138 19.26 -2.03 21.55
N GLU A 139 18.07 -2.55 21.89
CA GLU A 139 17.23 -2.07 22.99
C GLU A 139 16.69 -3.27 23.82
N PRO A 140 17.58 -4.14 24.36
CA PRO A 140 17.16 -5.37 25.03
C PRO A 140 16.25 -5.13 26.24
N ASP A 141 16.44 -4.05 27.00
CA ASP A 141 15.58 -3.70 28.13
C ASP A 141 14.14 -3.42 27.72
N ILE A 142 13.94 -2.88 26.54
CA ILE A 142 12.61 -2.70 25.94
C ILE A 142 12.07 -4.04 25.47
N PHE A 143 12.89 -4.82 24.76
CA PHE A 143 12.46 -6.11 24.21
C PHE A 143 11.91 -7.06 25.27
N TYR A 144 12.59 -7.18 26.41
CA TYR A 144 12.18 -8.09 27.48
C TYR A 144 10.95 -7.62 28.27
N GLN A 145 10.47 -6.40 28.06
CA GLN A 145 9.20 -5.89 28.62
C GLN A 145 8.00 -6.10 27.70
N ILE A 146 8.20 -6.58 26.46
CA ILE A 146 7.14 -6.75 25.48
C ILE A 146 6.14 -7.82 25.94
N ASP A 147 4.91 -7.43 26.21
CA ASP A 147 3.77 -8.32 26.40
C ASP A 147 2.98 -8.51 25.12
N LYS A 148 2.79 -7.45 24.33
CA LYS A 148 2.08 -7.48 23.04
C LYS A 148 2.81 -6.68 21.95
N VAL A 149 2.73 -7.21 20.72
CA VAL A 149 3.14 -6.53 19.50
C VAL A 149 1.90 -6.30 18.66
N LEU A 150 1.63 -5.04 18.35
CA LEU A 150 0.48 -4.64 17.53
C LEU A 150 0.95 -3.89 16.28
N LEU A 151 0.13 -3.96 15.24
CA LEU A 151 0.25 -3.08 14.08
C LEU A 151 -0.45 -1.74 14.37
N PRO A 152 -0.19 -0.66 13.61
CA PRO A 152 -0.71 0.67 13.92
C PRO A 152 -2.24 0.72 14.06
N LYS A 153 -3.00 0.13 13.11
CA LYS A 153 -4.46 0.10 13.20
C LYS A 153 -4.97 -0.78 14.34
N ASP A 154 -4.22 -1.82 14.73
CA ASP A 154 -4.59 -2.73 15.82
C ASP A 154 -4.43 -2.04 17.18
N PHE A 155 -3.46 -1.13 17.30
CA PHE A 155 -3.38 -0.23 18.45
C PHE A 155 -4.61 0.69 18.56
N LEU A 156 -5.09 1.25 17.45
CA LEU A 156 -6.33 2.02 17.46
C LEU A 156 -7.53 1.16 17.89
N ARG A 157 -7.60 -0.08 17.41
CA ARG A 157 -8.65 -1.04 17.82
C ARG A 157 -8.61 -1.30 19.32
N LEU A 158 -7.42 -1.53 19.88
CA LEU A 158 -7.25 -1.70 21.32
C LEU A 158 -7.82 -0.51 22.09
N ARG A 159 -7.52 0.71 21.64
CA ARG A 159 -8.04 1.95 22.26
C ARG A 159 -9.55 2.11 22.10
N MET A 160 -10.14 1.58 21.03
CA MET A 160 -11.57 1.65 20.76
C MET A 160 -12.37 0.58 21.50
N THR A 161 -11.82 -0.63 21.66
CA THR A 161 -12.58 -1.82 22.05
C THR A 161 -12.01 -2.56 23.26
N GLY A 162 -10.75 -2.31 23.62
CA GLY A 162 -10.05 -3.09 24.64
C GLY A 162 -9.61 -4.49 24.16
N VAL A 163 -9.72 -4.82 22.85
CA VAL A 163 -9.47 -6.15 22.30
C VAL A 163 -8.17 -6.18 21.51
N PHE A 164 -7.36 -7.21 21.76
CA PHE A 164 -6.16 -7.52 20.96
C PHE A 164 -6.54 -8.37 19.75
N ALA A 165 -6.68 -7.73 18.59
CA ALA A 165 -7.03 -8.39 17.34
C ALA A 165 -6.28 -7.77 16.16
N SER A 166 -6.01 -8.56 15.14
CA SER A 166 -5.48 -8.14 13.84
C SER A 166 -6.25 -8.81 12.71
N ASP A 167 -6.11 -8.30 11.49
CA ASP A 167 -6.65 -8.95 10.31
C ASP A 167 -5.55 -9.67 9.51
N MET A 168 -5.99 -10.60 8.64
CA MET A 168 -5.10 -11.42 7.83
C MET A 168 -4.24 -10.60 6.87
N SER A 169 -4.79 -9.53 6.27
CA SER A 169 -4.07 -8.76 5.26
C SER A 169 -2.90 -7.96 5.85
N ASP A 170 -3.11 -7.35 7.00
CA ASP A 170 -2.08 -6.57 7.69
C ASP A 170 -1.07 -7.50 8.40
N ALA A 171 -1.57 -8.58 9.04
CA ALA A 171 -0.73 -9.58 9.67
C ALA A 171 0.22 -10.26 8.68
N ALA A 172 -0.17 -10.44 7.41
CA ALA A 172 0.69 -10.98 6.36
C ALA A 172 1.99 -10.17 6.18
N GLY A 173 1.93 -8.85 6.38
CA GLY A 173 3.08 -7.96 6.28
C GLY A 173 4.00 -7.96 7.50
N THR A 174 3.69 -8.72 8.56
CA THR A 174 4.57 -8.82 9.73
C THR A 174 5.79 -9.69 9.49
N MET A 175 5.76 -10.59 8.53
CA MET A 175 6.68 -11.69 8.28
C MET A 175 6.61 -12.78 9.37
N TRP A 176 5.52 -12.83 10.16
CA TRP A 176 5.24 -13.90 11.11
C TRP A 176 4.04 -14.76 10.70
N LEU A 177 3.25 -14.33 9.70
CA LEU A 177 2.14 -15.11 9.19
C LEU A 177 2.62 -16.17 8.19
N ASP A 178 2.14 -17.41 8.31
CA ASP A 178 2.08 -18.36 7.21
C ASP A 178 0.94 -17.94 6.28
N VAL A 179 1.29 -17.21 5.22
CA VAL A 179 0.32 -16.53 4.35
C VAL A 179 -0.62 -17.52 3.66
N LYS A 180 -0.10 -18.72 3.32
CA LYS A 180 -0.92 -19.78 2.73
C LYS A 180 -1.93 -20.35 3.72
N LYS A 181 -1.52 -20.55 4.98
CA LYS A 181 -2.37 -21.12 6.03
C LYS A 181 -3.26 -20.09 6.71
N ARG A 182 -2.97 -18.78 6.51
CA ARG A 182 -3.66 -17.67 7.18
C ARG A 182 -3.61 -17.81 8.71
N ASP A 183 -2.43 -18.15 9.24
CA ASP A 183 -2.21 -18.32 10.70
C ASP A 183 -0.76 -17.94 11.05
N TRP A 184 -0.53 -17.60 12.32
CA TRP A 184 0.80 -17.31 12.82
C TRP A 184 1.75 -18.50 12.63
N SER A 185 2.96 -18.22 12.18
CA SER A 185 4.03 -19.21 12.03
C SER A 185 4.90 -19.24 13.29
N ASP A 186 4.82 -20.32 14.06
CA ASP A 186 5.66 -20.49 15.23
C ASP A 186 7.16 -20.50 14.90
N VAL A 187 7.52 -20.98 13.70
CA VAL A 187 8.91 -20.97 13.20
C VAL A 187 9.41 -19.54 13.05
N MET A 188 8.60 -18.66 12.44
CA MET A 188 8.98 -17.26 12.23
C MET A 188 8.96 -16.46 13.53
N LEU A 189 8.00 -16.70 14.41
CA LEU A 189 7.93 -16.07 15.73
C LEU A 189 9.13 -16.45 16.58
N ASN A 190 9.43 -17.74 16.69
CA ASN A 190 10.55 -18.25 17.49
C ASN A 190 11.91 -17.70 17.01
N ALA A 191 12.08 -17.49 15.69
CA ALA A 191 13.28 -16.86 15.15
C ALA A 191 13.48 -15.42 15.63
N CYS A 192 12.40 -14.74 16.02
CA CYS A 192 12.41 -13.41 16.63
C CYS A 192 12.33 -13.44 18.16
N HIS A 193 12.49 -14.61 18.79
CA HIS A 193 12.32 -14.83 20.25
C HIS A 193 10.94 -14.40 20.79
N LEU A 194 9.90 -14.53 19.94
CA LEU A 194 8.51 -14.27 20.25
C LEU A 194 7.71 -15.57 20.21
N THR A 195 6.51 -15.53 20.79
CA THR A 195 5.54 -16.61 20.75
C THR A 195 4.16 -16.07 20.39
N ARG A 196 3.19 -16.94 20.19
CA ARG A 196 1.79 -16.53 19.97
C ARG A 196 1.20 -15.71 21.12
N GLN A 197 1.76 -15.75 22.30
CA GLN A 197 1.31 -14.97 23.46
C GLN A 197 1.48 -13.46 23.24
N GLN A 198 2.52 -13.04 22.51
CA GLN A 198 2.73 -11.64 22.18
C GLN A 198 1.87 -11.18 20.99
N MET A 199 1.24 -12.11 20.27
CA MET A 199 0.48 -11.79 19.06
C MET A 199 -1.00 -11.55 19.37
N PRO A 200 -1.67 -10.64 18.62
CA PRO A 200 -3.13 -10.52 18.66
C PRO A 200 -3.80 -11.73 18.02
N ALA A 201 -5.08 -11.94 18.33
CA ALA A 201 -5.91 -12.91 17.62
C ALA A 201 -6.15 -12.47 16.16
N LEU A 202 -6.21 -13.44 15.24
CA LEU A 202 -6.40 -13.20 13.81
C LEU A 202 -7.86 -13.31 13.41
N PHE A 203 -8.29 -12.42 12.53
CA PHE A 203 -9.64 -12.32 12.00
C PHE A 203 -9.62 -12.04 10.49
N GLU A 204 -10.71 -12.35 9.79
CA GLU A 204 -10.93 -11.83 8.44
C GLU A 204 -11.34 -10.35 8.50
N GLY A 205 -11.08 -9.59 7.45
CA GLY A 205 -11.25 -8.12 7.48
C GLY A 205 -12.65 -7.64 7.83
N SER A 206 -13.70 -8.41 7.48
CA SER A 206 -15.09 -8.11 7.83
C SER A 206 -15.59 -8.77 9.11
N ASP A 207 -14.76 -9.49 9.86
CA ASP A 207 -15.16 -10.07 11.14
C ASP A 207 -15.25 -9.00 12.22
N ILE A 208 -16.27 -9.11 13.06
CA ILE A 208 -16.43 -8.26 14.23
C ILE A 208 -15.43 -8.70 15.30
N THR A 209 -14.55 -7.80 15.71
CA THR A 209 -13.48 -8.06 16.69
C THR A 209 -13.80 -7.56 18.08
N GLY A 210 -14.81 -6.71 18.22
CA GLY A 210 -15.24 -6.13 19.48
C GLY A 210 -16.30 -5.07 19.26
N THR A 211 -16.73 -4.44 20.35
CA THR A 211 -17.69 -3.35 20.35
C THR A 211 -17.01 -2.09 20.86
N LEU A 212 -17.33 -0.94 20.29
CA LEU A 212 -16.83 0.34 20.72
C LEU A 212 -17.10 0.56 22.22
N LEU A 213 -16.07 0.93 22.98
CA LEU A 213 -16.20 1.17 24.42
C LEU A 213 -17.21 2.31 24.68
N PRO A 214 -18.04 2.19 25.73
CA PRO A 214 -19.08 3.19 26.03
C PRO A 214 -18.54 4.61 26.18
N GLU A 215 -17.38 4.78 26.80
CA GLU A 215 -16.73 6.08 26.97
C GLU A 215 -16.28 6.69 25.65
N VAL A 216 -15.80 5.86 24.70
CA VAL A 216 -15.41 6.31 23.35
C VAL A 216 -16.66 6.67 22.54
N ALA A 217 -17.68 5.83 22.58
CA ALA A 217 -18.96 6.08 21.91
C ALA A 217 -19.61 7.39 22.39
N SER A 218 -19.63 7.61 23.70
CA SER A 218 -20.12 8.84 24.30
C SER A 218 -19.31 10.07 23.88
N ALA A 219 -17.98 9.96 23.87
CA ALA A 219 -17.11 11.06 23.46
C ALA A 219 -17.28 11.43 21.97
N TRP A 220 -17.68 10.48 21.13
CA TRP A 220 -17.96 10.70 19.71
C TRP A 220 -19.42 11.02 19.39
N GLY A 221 -20.31 10.99 20.36
CA GLY A 221 -21.74 11.26 20.17
C GLY A 221 -22.44 10.22 19.30
N MET A 222 -22.07 8.94 19.44
CA MET A 222 -22.60 7.84 18.65
C MET A 222 -22.95 6.62 19.55
N PRO A 223 -23.75 5.65 19.06
CA PRO A 223 -24.02 4.42 19.80
C PRO A 223 -22.77 3.53 19.91
N THR A 224 -22.77 2.62 20.88
CA THR A 224 -21.82 1.50 20.91
C THR A 224 -22.09 0.59 19.73
N VAL A 225 -21.11 0.48 18.82
CA VAL A 225 -21.26 -0.27 17.56
C VAL A 225 -20.16 -1.31 17.42
N PRO A 226 -20.38 -2.37 16.62
CA PRO A 226 -19.33 -3.31 16.25
C PRO A 226 -18.16 -2.60 15.54
N VAL A 227 -16.94 -3.04 15.89
CA VAL A 227 -15.70 -2.66 15.20
C VAL A 227 -15.15 -3.91 14.51
N VAL A 228 -14.92 -3.81 13.19
CA VAL A 228 -14.43 -4.94 12.39
C VAL A 228 -12.91 -4.99 12.32
N ALA A 229 -12.36 -6.12 11.91
CA ALA A 229 -10.92 -6.32 11.80
C ALA A 229 -10.26 -5.33 10.83
N GLY A 230 -10.90 -4.98 9.74
CA GLY A 230 -10.38 -4.02 8.78
C GLY A 230 -9.31 -4.59 7.87
N GLY A 231 -8.33 -3.78 7.50
CA GLY A 231 -7.26 -4.25 6.60
C GLY A 231 -6.04 -3.34 6.57
N GLY A 232 -4.92 -3.88 6.10
CA GLY A 232 -3.80 -3.05 5.66
C GLY A 232 -4.26 -2.09 4.56
N ASP A 233 -3.60 -0.95 4.45
CA ASP A 233 -4.02 0.16 3.58
C ASP A 233 -4.29 -0.25 2.12
N ASN A 234 -3.39 -1.04 1.51
CA ASN A 234 -3.55 -1.48 0.12
C ASN A 234 -4.72 -2.46 -0.05
N ALA A 235 -4.89 -3.42 0.86
CA ALA A 235 -5.99 -4.38 0.80
C ALA A 235 -7.35 -3.70 1.06
N ALA A 236 -7.41 -2.79 2.02
CA ALA A 236 -8.60 -1.98 2.27
C ALA A 236 -8.90 -1.05 1.08
N GLY A 237 -7.87 -0.42 0.49
CA GLY A 237 -8.01 0.37 -0.74
C GLY A 237 -8.62 -0.44 -1.89
N ALA A 238 -8.16 -1.67 -2.07
CA ALA A 238 -8.68 -2.60 -3.07
C ALA A 238 -10.17 -2.95 -2.82
N VAL A 239 -10.55 -3.23 -1.57
CA VAL A 239 -11.96 -3.40 -1.17
C VAL A 239 -12.77 -2.15 -1.51
N GLY A 240 -12.22 -0.96 -1.21
CA GLY A 240 -12.86 0.32 -1.49
C GLY A 240 -13.19 0.55 -2.97
N VAL A 241 -12.40 0.02 -3.89
CA VAL A 241 -12.64 0.14 -5.33
C VAL A 241 -13.29 -1.10 -5.96
N GLY A 242 -13.75 -2.06 -5.14
CA GLY A 242 -14.48 -3.23 -5.59
C GLY A 242 -13.63 -4.34 -6.18
N MET A 243 -12.35 -4.46 -5.77
CA MET A 243 -11.48 -5.57 -6.15
C MET A 243 -11.75 -6.77 -5.22
N ILE A 244 -12.64 -7.66 -5.64
CA ILE A 244 -13.16 -8.78 -4.81
C ILE A 244 -12.86 -10.16 -5.41
N ASP A 245 -12.76 -10.27 -6.73
CA ASP A 245 -12.61 -11.54 -7.42
C ASP A 245 -11.20 -11.74 -7.97
N ALA A 246 -10.78 -13.00 -8.02
CA ALA A 246 -9.50 -13.37 -8.61
C ALA A 246 -9.37 -12.86 -10.06
N GLY A 247 -8.22 -12.31 -10.38
CA GLY A 247 -7.95 -11.70 -11.67
C GLY A 247 -8.38 -10.23 -11.79
N GLN A 248 -9.10 -9.67 -10.82
CA GLN A 248 -9.31 -8.21 -10.78
C GLN A 248 -8.02 -7.52 -10.34
N ALA A 249 -7.72 -6.38 -10.96
CA ALA A 249 -6.48 -5.64 -10.72
C ALA A 249 -6.70 -4.14 -10.67
N MET A 250 -5.84 -3.47 -9.91
CA MET A 250 -5.76 -2.00 -9.90
C MET A 250 -4.32 -1.53 -10.01
N LEU A 251 -4.13 -0.37 -10.62
CA LEU A 251 -2.89 0.39 -10.63
C LEU A 251 -3.14 1.74 -9.97
N SER A 252 -2.52 1.94 -8.81
CA SER A 252 -2.53 3.21 -8.10
C SER A 252 -1.33 4.06 -8.53
N LEU A 253 -1.60 5.21 -9.14
CA LEU A 253 -0.61 6.18 -9.63
C LEU A 253 -0.53 7.38 -8.68
N GLY A 254 0.11 7.17 -7.54
CA GLY A 254 0.43 8.22 -6.57
C GLY A 254 1.89 8.64 -6.65
N THR A 255 2.44 9.19 -5.56
CA THR A 255 3.90 9.45 -5.41
C THR A 255 4.69 8.21 -5.78
N SER A 256 4.31 7.05 -5.25
CA SER A 256 4.72 5.71 -5.66
C SER A 256 3.68 5.08 -6.59
N GLY A 257 4.05 4.00 -7.29
CA GLY A 257 3.14 3.20 -8.11
C GLY A 257 2.91 1.83 -7.46
N VAL A 258 1.65 1.44 -7.30
CA VAL A 258 1.29 0.12 -6.76
C VAL A 258 0.39 -0.60 -7.74
N TYR A 259 0.85 -1.73 -8.25
CA TYR A 259 0.05 -2.66 -9.03
C TYR A 259 -0.39 -3.81 -8.13
N PHE A 260 -1.69 -3.99 -8.01
CA PHE A 260 -2.34 -4.94 -7.10
C PHE A 260 -3.23 -5.89 -7.91
N VAL A 261 -3.12 -7.20 -7.69
CA VAL A 261 -3.95 -8.21 -8.36
C VAL A 261 -4.49 -9.19 -7.32
N VAL A 262 -5.79 -9.43 -7.35
CA VAL A 262 -6.45 -10.44 -6.50
C VAL A 262 -6.20 -11.84 -7.06
N SER A 263 -5.93 -12.81 -6.16
CA SER A 263 -5.85 -14.23 -6.49
C SER A 263 -6.73 -15.07 -5.55
N ASP A 264 -7.19 -16.20 -6.04
CA ASP A 264 -8.00 -17.18 -5.30
C ASP A 264 -7.16 -18.23 -4.56
N GLY A 265 -5.84 -18.10 -4.59
CA GLY A 265 -4.87 -18.94 -3.92
C GLY A 265 -3.59 -18.20 -3.60
N PHE A 266 -2.81 -18.79 -2.71
CA PHE A 266 -1.49 -18.27 -2.38
C PHE A 266 -0.53 -18.43 -3.57
N LEU A 267 -0.06 -17.32 -4.10
CA LEU A 267 0.96 -17.22 -5.14
C LEU A 267 2.10 -16.35 -4.62
N SER A 268 3.34 -16.61 -5.04
CA SER A 268 4.49 -15.80 -4.62
C SER A 268 5.64 -15.83 -5.61
N LYS A 269 6.44 -14.77 -5.63
CA LYS A 269 7.69 -14.64 -6.38
C LYS A 269 8.66 -13.71 -5.64
N PRO A 270 9.12 -14.14 -4.44
CA PRO A 270 9.91 -13.28 -3.57
C PRO A 270 11.25 -12.85 -4.18
N GLU A 271 11.85 -13.65 -5.06
CA GLU A 271 13.10 -13.30 -5.76
C GLU A 271 12.99 -12.07 -6.66
N SER A 272 11.79 -11.70 -7.08
CA SER A 272 11.51 -10.48 -7.84
C SER A 272 10.91 -9.37 -6.98
N ALA A 273 10.99 -9.48 -5.65
CA ALA A 273 10.42 -8.54 -4.69
C ALA A 273 8.91 -8.27 -4.90
N VAL A 274 8.19 -9.26 -5.42
CA VAL A 274 6.72 -9.24 -5.47
C VAL A 274 6.20 -9.48 -4.07
N HIS A 275 5.31 -8.61 -3.59
CA HIS A 275 4.62 -8.83 -2.33
C HIS A 275 3.46 -9.80 -2.52
N SER A 276 3.34 -10.75 -1.60
CA SER A 276 2.25 -11.74 -1.55
C SER A 276 1.63 -11.70 -0.16
N PHE A 277 0.36 -11.28 -0.07
CA PHE A 277 -0.35 -11.14 1.20
C PHE A 277 -1.74 -11.76 1.11
N CYS A 278 -2.35 -12.02 2.27
CA CYS A 278 -3.79 -12.23 2.35
C CYS A 278 -4.53 -10.96 1.94
N HIS A 279 -5.65 -11.10 1.24
CA HIS A 279 -6.58 -9.99 1.03
C HIS A 279 -7.36 -9.69 2.32
N ALA A 280 -7.97 -8.52 2.43
CA ALA A 280 -8.90 -8.19 3.52
C ALA A 280 -10.25 -8.94 3.42
N LEU A 281 -10.47 -9.68 2.36
CA LEU A 281 -11.61 -10.56 2.15
C LEU A 281 -11.23 -12.02 2.39
N PRO A 282 -12.13 -12.85 2.99
CA PRO A 282 -11.83 -14.23 3.28
C PRO A 282 -11.54 -15.05 2.01
N GLU A 283 -10.67 -16.05 2.14
CA GLU A 283 -10.29 -16.96 1.05
C GLU A 283 -9.78 -16.26 -0.22
N ARG A 284 -9.20 -15.08 -0.06
CA ARG A 284 -8.55 -14.31 -1.12
C ARG A 284 -7.15 -13.89 -0.68
N TRP A 285 -6.27 -13.82 -1.66
CA TRP A 285 -4.90 -13.31 -1.55
C TRP A 285 -4.70 -12.21 -2.59
N HIS A 286 -3.59 -11.55 -2.51
CA HIS A 286 -3.19 -10.60 -3.55
C HIS A 286 -1.70 -10.57 -3.75
N LEU A 287 -1.30 -10.19 -4.94
CA LEU A 287 0.07 -9.88 -5.31
C LEU A 287 0.20 -8.38 -5.54
N MET A 288 1.34 -7.82 -5.16
CA MET A 288 1.66 -6.43 -5.48
C MET A 288 3.06 -6.30 -6.04
N SER A 289 3.21 -5.43 -7.05
CA SER A 289 4.47 -4.78 -7.34
C SER A 289 4.44 -3.34 -6.84
N VAL A 290 5.54 -2.90 -6.27
CA VAL A 290 5.67 -1.54 -5.71
C VAL A 290 6.84 -0.83 -6.38
N MET A 291 6.53 0.28 -7.05
CA MET A 291 7.48 1.21 -7.63
C MET A 291 7.60 2.43 -6.70
N LEU A 292 8.82 2.78 -6.30
CA LEU A 292 9.04 3.81 -5.28
C LEU A 292 8.84 5.24 -5.80
N SER A 293 9.12 5.50 -7.08
CA SER A 293 9.01 6.81 -7.70
C SER A 293 8.19 6.72 -8.99
N ALA A 294 6.88 6.96 -8.90
CA ALA A 294 5.95 6.95 -10.03
C ALA A 294 5.53 8.38 -10.42
N ALA A 295 4.36 8.87 -10.00
CA ALA A 295 3.94 10.24 -10.32
C ALA A 295 4.86 11.31 -9.69
N SER A 296 5.60 10.99 -8.63
CA SER A 296 6.63 11.88 -8.10
C SER A 296 7.75 12.21 -9.11
N CYS A 297 8.01 11.32 -10.07
CA CYS A 297 8.94 11.63 -11.17
C CYS A 297 8.42 12.76 -12.05
N LEU A 298 7.09 12.89 -12.20
CA LEU A 298 6.49 13.97 -13.00
C LEU A 298 6.64 15.32 -12.31
N ASP A 299 6.39 15.38 -10.99
CA ASP A 299 6.62 16.61 -10.22
C ASP A 299 8.09 17.04 -10.24
N TRP A 300 9.00 16.07 -10.11
CA TRP A 300 10.42 16.30 -10.20
C TRP A 300 10.83 16.79 -11.61
N ALA A 301 10.32 16.13 -12.65
CA ALA A 301 10.63 16.49 -14.04
C ALA A 301 10.05 17.86 -14.43
N ALA A 302 8.87 18.22 -13.94
CA ALA A 302 8.30 19.56 -14.15
C ALA A 302 9.24 20.64 -13.64
N LYS A 303 9.77 20.49 -12.43
CA LYS A 303 10.76 21.40 -11.85
C LYS A 303 12.08 21.43 -12.66
N LEU A 304 12.57 20.24 -13.04
CA LEU A 304 13.82 20.10 -13.80
C LEU A 304 13.74 20.77 -15.17
N THR A 305 12.60 20.66 -15.85
CA THR A 305 12.38 21.19 -17.20
C THR A 305 11.78 22.60 -17.23
N GLY A 306 11.61 23.23 -16.05
CA GLY A 306 11.06 24.59 -15.93
C GLY A 306 9.57 24.67 -16.23
N GLN A 307 8.83 23.56 -16.14
CA GLN A 307 7.38 23.55 -16.29
C GLN A 307 6.71 23.98 -14.97
N GLU A 308 5.61 24.70 -15.08
CA GLU A 308 4.89 25.24 -13.91
C GLU A 308 4.32 24.13 -13.00
N ASN A 309 3.83 23.03 -13.62
CA ASN A 309 3.17 21.94 -12.94
C ASN A 309 3.14 20.67 -13.81
N VAL A 310 2.63 19.56 -13.27
CA VAL A 310 2.52 18.28 -14.01
C VAL A 310 1.62 18.38 -15.25
N PRO A 311 0.47 19.05 -15.26
CA PRO A 311 -0.30 19.27 -16.50
C PRO A 311 0.52 19.97 -17.61
N ALA A 312 1.32 20.98 -17.28
CA ALA A 312 2.19 21.65 -18.23
C ALA A 312 3.30 20.73 -18.75
N LEU A 313 3.88 19.88 -17.87
CA LEU A 313 4.85 18.85 -18.27
C LEU A 313 4.25 17.88 -19.29
N ILE A 314 3.03 17.41 -19.04
CA ILE A 314 2.34 16.46 -19.94
C ILE A 314 2.01 17.14 -21.28
N ALA A 315 1.57 18.39 -21.26
CA ALA A 315 1.33 19.17 -22.49
C ALA A 315 2.62 19.35 -23.29
N ALA A 316 3.76 19.59 -22.63
CA ALA A 316 5.06 19.64 -23.29
C ALA A 316 5.42 18.27 -23.91
N ALA A 317 5.23 17.17 -23.17
CA ALA A 317 5.51 15.82 -23.67
C ALA A 317 4.70 15.47 -24.94
N GLN A 318 3.48 15.98 -25.06
CA GLN A 318 2.65 15.81 -26.26
C GLN A 318 3.19 16.54 -27.52
N GLN A 319 4.05 17.53 -27.31
CA GLN A 319 4.70 18.28 -28.40
C GLN A 319 6.05 17.69 -28.79
N ALA A 320 6.55 16.69 -28.06
CA ALA A 320 7.81 16.05 -28.37
C ALA A 320 7.75 15.34 -29.74
N ASP A 321 8.79 15.55 -30.53
CA ASP A 321 8.91 14.96 -31.85
C ASP A 321 9.62 13.57 -31.81
N GLU A 322 10.02 13.06 -32.98
CA GLU A 322 10.68 11.77 -33.14
C GLU A 322 12.06 11.68 -32.45
N HIS A 323 12.69 12.81 -32.15
CA HIS A 323 14.00 12.81 -31.43
C HIS A 323 13.83 12.25 -30.00
N ALA A 324 12.66 12.35 -29.39
CA ALA A 324 12.36 11.73 -28.10
C ALA A 324 12.60 10.21 -28.11
N ASP A 325 12.51 9.56 -29.26
CA ASP A 325 12.70 8.12 -29.39
C ASP A 325 14.14 7.67 -29.13
N SER A 326 15.10 8.57 -29.06
CA SER A 326 16.49 8.30 -28.72
C SER A 326 16.85 8.47 -27.24
N ILE A 327 15.87 8.86 -26.39
CA ILE A 327 16.08 9.07 -24.97
C ILE A 327 15.38 7.98 -24.17
N TRP A 328 16.04 7.53 -23.11
CA TRP A 328 15.48 6.68 -22.06
C TRP A 328 15.66 7.34 -20.69
N PHE A 329 14.69 7.13 -19.81
CA PHE A 329 14.77 7.55 -18.42
C PHE A 329 14.59 6.35 -17.49
N LEU A 330 15.57 6.08 -16.62
CA LEU A 330 15.43 5.16 -15.51
C LEU A 330 14.85 5.92 -14.31
N PRO A 331 13.64 5.60 -13.83
CA PRO A 331 12.91 6.44 -12.86
C PRO A 331 13.28 6.19 -11.40
N TYR A 332 14.42 5.60 -11.10
CA TYR A 332 14.78 5.08 -9.79
C TYR A 332 15.33 6.15 -8.85
N LEU A 333 14.63 7.28 -8.73
CA LEU A 333 15.08 8.47 -7.97
C LEU A 333 15.23 8.19 -6.45
N SER A 334 14.53 7.19 -5.93
CA SER A 334 14.54 6.81 -4.50
C SER A 334 14.96 5.35 -4.29
N GLY A 335 15.79 4.81 -5.20
CA GLY A 335 15.98 3.38 -5.29
C GLY A 335 14.77 2.69 -5.94
N GLU A 336 14.75 1.36 -5.97
CA GLU A 336 13.60 0.62 -6.48
C GLU A 336 13.35 -0.67 -5.72
N ARG A 337 12.07 -1.02 -5.56
CA ARG A 337 11.63 -2.26 -4.94
C ARG A 337 11.39 -3.33 -6.01
N THR A 338 10.22 -3.41 -6.59
CA THR A 338 9.88 -4.41 -7.60
C THR A 338 10.28 -3.95 -9.00
N PRO A 339 10.99 -4.75 -9.82
CA PRO A 339 11.45 -6.12 -9.55
C PRO A 339 12.87 -6.21 -8.96
N HIS A 340 13.53 -5.10 -8.70
CA HIS A 340 14.99 -5.03 -8.51
C HIS A 340 15.45 -5.23 -7.07
N ASN A 341 14.63 -4.83 -6.08
CA ASN A 341 15.01 -4.75 -4.66
C ASN A 341 16.39 -4.08 -4.48
N ASN A 342 16.59 -2.95 -5.15
CA ASN A 342 17.85 -2.21 -5.13
C ASN A 342 17.64 -0.80 -4.56
N PRO A 343 17.92 -0.57 -3.26
CA PRO A 343 17.80 0.74 -2.64
C PRO A 343 18.84 1.75 -3.14
N GLN A 344 19.90 1.28 -3.82
CA GLN A 344 20.96 2.11 -4.38
C GLN A 344 20.70 2.49 -5.85
N ALA A 345 19.66 1.98 -6.48
CA ALA A 345 19.29 2.36 -7.84
C ALA A 345 19.09 3.87 -7.96
N LYS A 346 19.48 4.45 -9.09
CA LYS A 346 19.46 5.90 -9.34
C LYS A 346 18.71 6.23 -10.62
N GLY A 347 18.13 7.43 -10.67
CA GLY A 347 17.58 7.99 -11.89
C GLY A 347 18.68 8.30 -12.92
N VAL A 348 18.41 7.96 -14.19
CA VAL A 348 19.37 8.17 -15.29
C VAL A 348 18.62 8.61 -16.54
N PHE A 349 19.07 9.66 -17.20
CA PHE A 349 18.77 9.94 -18.60
C PHE A 349 19.88 9.39 -19.48
N PHE A 350 19.51 8.65 -20.51
CA PHE A 350 20.45 8.09 -21.49
C PHE A 350 20.04 8.49 -22.91
N GLY A 351 21.03 8.81 -23.75
CA GLY A 351 20.81 9.12 -25.15
C GLY A 351 20.66 10.61 -25.49
N LEU A 352 20.96 11.51 -24.53
CA LEU A 352 20.86 12.96 -24.75
C LEU A 352 21.79 13.48 -25.82
N THR A 353 21.28 14.38 -26.69
CA THR A 353 22.01 15.14 -27.69
C THR A 353 21.60 16.63 -27.63
N HIS A 354 22.20 17.46 -28.42
CA HIS A 354 21.84 18.89 -28.53
C HIS A 354 20.44 19.16 -29.12
N GLN A 355 19.77 18.14 -29.66
CA GLN A 355 18.44 18.25 -30.25
C GLN A 355 17.32 18.11 -29.21
N HIS A 356 17.65 17.66 -27.99
CA HIS A 356 16.67 17.38 -26.98
C HIS A 356 16.41 18.56 -26.06
N GLY A 357 15.15 18.92 -25.90
CA GLY A 357 14.68 19.98 -25.03
C GLY A 357 13.71 19.43 -23.94
N PRO A 358 13.02 20.36 -23.26
CA PRO A 358 12.08 19.99 -22.20
C PRO A 358 10.97 19.02 -22.63
N ALA A 359 10.50 19.10 -23.87
CA ALA A 359 9.43 18.26 -24.41
C ALA A 359 9.86 16.78 -24.49
N GLU A 360 11.04 16.52 -25.06
CA GLU A 360 11.61 15.18 -25.22
C GLU A 360 11.97 14.57 -23.85
N LEU A 361 12.52 15.37 -22.93
CA LEU A 361 12.77 14.95 -21.55
C LEU A 361 11.48 14.59 -20.82
N ALA A 362 10.42 15.39 -20.96
CA ALA A 362 9.12 15.13 -20.36
C ALA A 362 8.53 13.81 -20.87
N ARG A 363 8.57 13.58 -22.19
CA ARG A 363 8.10 12.32 -22.80
C ARG A 363 8.92 11.12 -22.29
N ALA A 364 10.23 11.23 -22.22
CA ALA A 364 11.11 10.17 -21.73
C ALA A 364 10.79 9.80 -20.27
N VAL A 365 10.42 10.77 -19.42
CA VAL A 365 10.00 10.51 -18.03
C VAL A 365 8.68 9.74 -17.99
N LEU A 366 7.66 10.14 -18.75
CA LEU A 366 6.37 9.43 -18.83
C LEU A 366 6.56 7.98 -19.30
N GLU A 367 7.38 7.77 -20.34
CA GLU A 367 7.70 6.44 -20.86
C GLU A 367 8.50 5.62 -19.86
N GLY A 368 9.53 6.19 -19.23
CA GLY A 368 10.39 5.49 -18.26
C GLY A 368 9.61 4.99 -17.04
N VAL A 369 8.71 5.81 -16.50
CA VAL A 369 7.80 5.37 -15.44
C VAL A 369 6.89 4.25 -15.95
N GLY A 370 6.36 4.37 -17.17
CA GLY A 370 5.54 3.34 -17.79
C GLY A 370 6.28 2.01 -17.96
N TYR A 371 7.55 2.03 -18.39
CA TYR A 371 8.37 0.82 -18.53
C TYR A 371 8.62 0.13 -17.19
N ALA A 372 8.95 0.90 -16.14
CA ALA A 372 9.17 0.35 -14.81
C ALA A 372 7.88 -0.26 -14.22
N LEU A 373 6.72 0.39 -14.40
CA LEU A 373 5.43 -0.17 -14.00
C LEU A 373 5.13 -1.47 -14.75
N ALA A 374 5.37 -1.51 -16.07
CA ALA A 374 5.16 -2.71 -16.86
C ALA A 374 6.10 -3.85 -16.46
N ASP A 375 7.36 -3.56 -16.05
CA ASP A 375 8.27 -4.56 -15.50
C ASP A 375 7.73 -5.15 -14.18
N GLY A 376 7.15 -4.31 -13.33
CA GLY A 376 6.45 -4.76 -12.12
C GLY A 376 5.21 -5.62 -12.42
N MET A 377 4.43 -5.27 -13.45
CA MET A 377 3.28 -6.07 -13.90
C MET A 377 3.72 -7.45 -14.42
N ASP A 378 4.77 -7.52 -15.22
CA ASP A 378 5.26 -8.77 -15.79
C ASP A 378 5.67 -9.78 -14.72
N VAL A 379 6.38 -9.35 -13.66
CA VAL A 379 6.77 -10.27 -12.59
C VAL A 379 5.59 -10.74 -11.74
N VAL A 380 4.54 -9.92 -11.60
CA VAL A 380 3.28 -10.32 -10.97
C VAL A 380 2.54 -11.34 -11.86
N HIS A 381 2.44 -11.07 -13.16
CA HIS A 381 1.79 -11.99 -14.10
C HIS A 381 2.53 -13.36 -14.20
N ALA A 382 3.85 -13.33 -14.03
CA ALA A 382 4.66 -14.55 -13.99
C ALA A 382 4.37 -15.44 -12.76
N CYS A 383 3.64 -14.94 -11.75
CA CYS A 383 3.12 -15.74 -10.64
C CYS A 383 1.90 -16.60 -11.03
N GLY A 384 1.34 -16.42 -12.22
CA GLY A 384 0.22 -17.22 -12.73
C GLY A 384 -1.15 -16.53 -12.71
N VAL A 385 -1.22 -15.23 -12.38
CA VAL A 385 -2.45 -14.44 -12.45
C VAL A 385 -2.31 -13.32 -13.47
N LYS A 386 -3.26 -13.22 -14.41
CA LYS A 386 -3.27 -12.18 -15.46
C LYS A 386 -4.67 -11.58 -15.56
N PRO A 387 -4.84 -10.27 -15.30
CA PRO A 387 -6.12 -9.62 -15.37
C PRO A 387 -6.58 -9.40 -16.81
N ALA A 388 -7.90 -9.31 -17.02
CA ALA A 388 -8.49 -8.90 -18.30
C ALA A 388 -8.40 -7.37 -18.49
N SER A 389 -8.56 -6.60 -17.43
CA SER A 389 -8.37 -5.15 -17.40
C SER A 389 -7.82 -4.70 -16.04
N VAL A 390 -7.29 -3.48 -15.98
CA VAL A 390 -6.71 -2.89 -14.78
C VAL A 390 -7.42 -1.59 -14.45
N THR A 391 -7.97 -1.48 -13.25
CA THR A 391 -8.56 -0.24 -12.75
C THR A 391 -7.47 0.76 -12.39
N LEU A 392 -7.54 1.96 -12.98
CA LEU A 392 -6.63 3.07 -12.67
C LEU A 392 -7.21 3.97 -11.59
N ILE A 393 -6.39 4.26 -10.57
CA ILE A 393 -6.71 5.20 -9.50
C ILE A 393 -5.51 6.11 -9.19
N GLY A 394 -5.75 7.15 -8.40
CA GLY A 394 -4.70 8.08 -7.95
C GLY A 394 -4.52 9.31 -8.84
N GLY A 395 -3.78 10.30 -8.33
CA GLY A 395 -3.63 11.59 -8.98
C GLY A 395 -2.96 11.55 -10.35
N GLY A 396 -2.03 10.62 -10.58
CA GLY A 396 -1.36 10.41 -11.88
C GLY A 396 -2.31 9.89 -12.97
N ALA A 397 -3.41 9.24 -12.59
CA ALA A 397 -4.40 8.72 -13.54
C ALA A 397 -5.28 9.81 -14.19
N ARG A 398 -5.14 11.08 -13.83
CA ARG A 398 -5.97 12.18 -14.39
C ARG A 398 -5.66 12.49 -15.85
N SER A 399 -4.45 12.22 -16.34
CA SER A 399 -4.06 12.51 -17.71
C SER A 399 -4.51 11.42 -18.69
N GLU A 400 -5.42 11.75 -19.60
CA GLU A 400 -5.85 10.84 -20.68
C GLU A 400 -4.67 10.40 -21.56
N TYR A 401 -3.80 11.34 -21.93
CA TYR A 401 -2.60 11.05 -22.73
C TYR A 401 -1.71 10.00 -22.06
N TRP A 402 -1.44 10.16 -20.76
CA TRP A 402 -0.59 9.21 -20.04
C TRP A 402 -1.30 7.87 -19.81
N ARG A 403 -2.61 7.86 -19.55
CA ARG A 403 -3.39 6.62 -19.47
C ARG A 403 -3.30 5.78 -20.75
N GLN A 404 -3.45 6.44 -21.92
CA GLN A 404 -3.31 5.75 -23.20
C GLN A 404 -1.89 5.24 -23.42
N MET A 405 -0.86 6.04 -23.11
CA MET A 405 0.54 5.63 -23.18
C MET A 405 0.82 4.41 -22.30
N LEU A 406 0.30 4.39 -21.06
CA LEU A 406 0.46 3.26 -20.15
C LEU A 406 -0.24 2.00 -20.68
N SER A 407 -1.41 2.14 -21.31
CA SER A 407 -2.10 1.03 -21.98
C SER A 407 -1.27 0.48 -23.14
N ASP A 408 -0.73 1.36 -23.99
CA ASP A 408 0.14 0.98 -25.11
C ASP A 408 1.44 0.30 -24.63
N ILE A 409 2.06 0.80 -23.55
CA ILE A 409 3.28 0.21 -22.98
C ILE A 409 3.01 -1.16 -22.37
N SER A 410 1.97 -1.29 -21.55
CA SER A 410 1.67 -2.52 -20.82
C SER A 410 1.01 -3.61 -21.69
N GLY A 411 0.36 -3.21 -22.78
CA GLY A 411 -0.46 -4.10 -23.61
C GLY A 411 -1.77 -4.53 -22.92
N LEU A 412 -2.23 -3.78 -21.90
CA LEU A 412 -3.41 -4.09 -21.11
C LEU A 412 -4.50 -3.04 -21.32
N GLN A 413 -5.76 -3.47 -21.24
CA GLN A 413 -6.88 -2.55 -21.08
C GLN A 413 -6.78 -1.87 -19.73
N LEU A 414 -6.82 -0.53 -19.71
CA LEU A 414 -6.80 0.29 -18.49
C LEU A 414 -8.12 1.02 -18.34
N ASP A 415 -8.79 0.78 -17.21
CA ASP A 415 -10.11 1.33 -16.90
C ASP A 415 -9.98 2.50 -15.90
N TYR A 416 -10.17 3.73 -16.37
CA TYR A 416 -10.22 4.89 -15.48
C TYR A 416 -11.60 4.99 -14.86
N ARG A 417 -11.65 4.97 -13.52
CA ARG A 417 -12.89 4.95 -12.74
C ARG A 417 -12.92 6.12 -11.77
N THR A 418 -14.10 6.69 -11.56
CA THR A 418 -14.33 7.80 -10.62
C THR A 418 -14.50 7.30 -9.19
N GLY A 419 -14.14 8.13 -8.20
CA GLY A 419 -14.37 7.83 -6.78
C GLY A 419 -13.22 7.08 -6.08
N GLY A 420 -12.12 6.78 -6.80
CA GLY A 420 -10.94 6.11 -6.20
C GLY A 420 -10.11 6.98 -5.24
N ASP A 421 -10.38 8.28 -5.18
CA ASP A 421 -9.61 9.24 -4.35
C ASP A 421 -9.91 9.12 -2.84
N VAL A 422 -10.96 8.41 -2.45
CA VAL A 422 -11.35 8.24 -1.04
C VAL A 422 -10.35 7.35 -0.29
N GLY A 423 -9.76 6.39 -1.01
CA GLY A 423 -8.69 5.54 -0.50
C GLY A 423 -9.13 4.46 0.50
N PRO A 424 -8.22 4.00 1.39
CA PRO A 424 -8.46 2.87 2.29
C PRO A 424 -9.60 3.06 3.29
N ALA A 425 -9.93 4.31 3.65
CA ALA A 425 -11.06 4.60 4.53
C ALA A 425 -12.40 4.12 3.95
N LEU A 426 -12.57 4.19 2.61
CA LEU A 426 -13.76 3.65 1.94
C LEU A 426 -13.84 2.13 2.10
N GLY A 427 -12.71 1.43 1.89
CA GLY A 427 -12.64 -0.01 2.08
C GLY A 427 -12.94 -0.43 3.52
N ALA A 428 -12.40 0.32 4.50
CA ALA A 428 -12.68 0.09 5.92
C ALA A 428 -14.18 0.23 6.24
N ALA A 429 -14.85 1.29 5.72
CA ALA A 429 -16.29 1.47 5.88
C ALA A 429 -17.11 0.36 5.21
N ARG A 430 -16.68 -0.10 4.03
CA ARG A 430 -17.31 -1.21 3.31
C ARG A 430 -17.15 -2.55 4.02
N LEU A 431 -15.98 -2.83 4.62
CA LEU A 431 -15.78 -4.01 5.47
C LEU A 431 -16.73 -3.98 6.67
N ALA A 432 -16.93 -2.80 7.29
CA ALA A 432 -17.92 -2.62 8.35
C ALA A 432 -19.36 -2.86 7.85
N GLN A 433 -19.68 -2.39 6.64
CA GLN A 433 -20.99 -2.62 6.01
C GLN A 433 -21.26 -4.11 5.76
N ILE A 434 -20.25 -4.86 5.26
CA ILE A 434 -20.34 -6.31 5.06
C ILE A 434 -20.66 -7.03 6.37
N ALA A 435 -19.98 -6.68 7.46
CA ALA A 435 -20.10 -7.36 8.76
C ALA A 435 -21.52 -7.37 9.31
N VAL A 436 -22.29 -6.31 9.08
CA VAL A 436 -23.66 -6.16 9.60
C VAL A 436 -24.75 -6.41 8.55
N ASN A 437 -24.37 -6.70 7.29
CA ASN A 437 -25.27 -7.03 6.20
C ASN A 437 -24.92 -8.38 5.55
N LYS A 438 -24.66 -9.40 6.35
CA LYS A 438 -24.16 -10.73 5.93
C LYS A 438 -25.00 -11.43 4.86
N GLN A 439 -26.27 -11.05 4.69
CA GLN A 439 -27.17 -11.65 3.71
C GLN A 439 -27.14 -10.93 2.35
N THR A 440 -26.52 -9.75 2.28
CA THR A 440 -26.39 -9.00 1.03
C THR A 440 -25.23 -9.58 0.21
N PRO A 441 -25.41 -9.87 -1.09
CA PRO A 441 -24.32 -10.33 -1.94
C PRO A 441 -23.13 -9.37 -1.89
N LEU A 442 -21.93 -9.91 -1.88
CA LEU A 442 -20.70 -9.12 -1.75
C LEU A 442 -20.58 -8.07 -2.87
N ALA A 443 -20.96 -8.43 -4.10
CA ALA A 443 -20.94 -7.53 -5.25
C ALA A 443 -21.89 -6.33 -5.11
N ASP A 444 -22.97 -6.46 -4.35
CA ASP A 444 -23.93 -5.35 -4.11
C ASP A 444 -23.40 -4.38 -3.04
N VAL A 445 -22.61 -4.89 -2.08
CA VAL A 445 -21.96 -4.06 -1.05
C VAL A 445 -20.67 -3.42 -1.58
N LEU A 446 -19.98 -4.13 -2.47
CA LEU A 446 -18.71 -3.73 -3.07
C LEU A 446 -18.82 -3.57 -4.59
N PRO A 447 -19.68 -2.66 -5.10
CA PRO A 447 -19.74 -2.44 -6.53
C PRO A 447 -18.40 -1.88 -7.02
N GLN A 448 -18.01 -2.26 -8.23
CA GLN A 448 -16.93 -1.58 -8.91
C GLN A 448 -17.26 -0.09 -9.06
N LEU A 449 -16.26 0.76 -8.96
CA LEU A 449 -16.44 2.19 -9.20
C LEU A 449 -16.96 2.44 -10.63
N PRO A 450 -17.76 3.51 -10.87
CA PRO A 450 -18.25 3.84 -12.20
C PRO A 450 -17.11 4.01 -13.21
N LEU A 451 -17.20 3.34 -14.35
CA LEU A 451 -16.26 3.48 -15.45
C LEU A 451 -16.48 4.83 -16.13
N GLU A 452 -15.42 5.64 -16.18
CA GLU A 452 -15.42 6.91 -16.91
C GLU A 452 -14.88 6.72 -18.32
N GLN A 453 -13.73 6.04 -18.46
CA GLN A 453 -13.09 5.81 -19.74
C GLN A 453 -12.26 4.53 -19.73
N ALA A 454 -12.38 3.72 -20.78
CA ALA A 454 -11.51 2.58 -21.02
C ALA A 454 -10.45 2.94 -22.08
N HIS A 455 -9.21 2.53 -21.84
CA HIS A 455 -8.08 2.67 -22.77
C HIS A 455 -7.66 1.30 -23.25
N TYR A 456 -7.61 1.12 -24.54
CA TYR A 456 -7.19 -0.12 -25.18
C TYR A 456 -5.81 0.07 -25.80
N PRO A 457 -4.90 -0.94 -25.70
CA PRO A 457 -3.58 -0.83 -26.28
C PRO A 457 -3.66 -0.80 -27.82
N ASP A 458 -2.96 0.15 -28.43
CA ASP A 458 -2.70 0.13 -29.88
C ASP A 458 -1.61 -0.88 -30.18
N ALA A 459 -1.88 -1.87 -31.03
CA ALA A 459 -0.96 -2.96 -31.31
C ALA A 459 0.37 -2.51 -31.93
N GLN A 460 0.36 -1.47 -32.77
CA GLN A 460 1.60 -0.95 -33.39
C GLN A 460 2.44 -0.20 -32.39
N ARG A 461 1.84 0.67 -31.59
CA ARG A 461 2.52 1.39 -30.51
C ARG A 461 3.05 0.43 -29.45
N HIS A 462 2.25 -0.57 -29.08
CA HIS A 462 2.68 -1.60 -28.15
C HIS A 462 3.96 -2.29 -28.63
N ALA A 463 4.03 -2.71 -29.90
CA ALA A 463 5.21 -3.35 -30.47
C ALA A 463 6.45 -2.44 -30.40
N VAL A 464 6.30 -1.14 -30.71
CA VAL A 464 7.38 -0.14 -30.59
C VAL A 464 7.83 -0.01 -29.12
N TYR A 465 6.89 0.13 -28.18
CA TYR A 465 7.22 0.26 -26.76
C TYR A 465 7.88 -1.02 -26.20
N GLN A 466 7.50 -2.20 -26.63
CA GLN A 466 8.19 -3.44 -26.22
C GLN A 466 9.67 -3.43 -26.67
N GLN A 467 9.97 -3.04 -27.89
CA GLN A 467 11.35 -2.92 -28.37
C GLN A 467 12.14 -1.87 -27.57
N ARG A 468 11.55 -0.70 -27.29
CA ARG A 468 12.18 0.35 -26.48
C ARG A 468 12.42 -0.12 -25.04
N ARG A 469 11.47 -0.86 -24.47
CA ARG A 469 11.56 -1.41 -23.12
C ARG A 469 12.68 -2.45 -22.97
N GLU A 470 13.02 -3.20 -24.02
CA GLU A 470 14.20 -4.09 -23.99
C GLU A 470 15.49 -3.27 -23.79
N THR A 471 15.62 -2.14 -24.47
CA THR A 471 16.74 -1.23 -24.26
C THR A 471 16.74 -0.64 -22.86
N PHE A 472 15.57 -0.23 -22.33
CA PHE A 472 15.40 0.25 -20.95
C PHE A 472 15.93 -0.77 -19.93
N ARG A 473 15.56 -2.05 -20.07
CA ARG A 473 16.03 -3.14 -19.20
C ARG A 473 17.55 -3.35 -19.32
N ARG A 474 18.07 -3.31 -20.54
CA ARG A 474 19.52 -3.44 -20.79
C ARG A 474 20.30 -2.28 -20.15
N LEU A 475 19.80 -1.06 -20.21
CA LEU A 475 20.44 0.11 -19.58
C LEU A 475 20.58 -0.11 -18.08
N TYR A 476 19.51 -0.53 -17.39
CA TYR A 476 19.59 -0.84 -15.96
C TYR A 476 20.67 -1.88 -15.67
N GLN A 477 20.69 -2.99 -16.40
CA GLN A 477 21.67 -4.07 -16.22
C GLN A 477 23.11 -3.60 -16.42
N GLN A 478 23.37 -2.76 -17.45
CA GLN A 478 24.70 -2.22 -17.72
C GLN A 478 25.16 -1.21 -16.68
N LEU A 479 24.23 -0.47 -16.08
CA LEU A 479 24.54 0.54 -15.07
C LEU A 479 24.54 -0.03 -13.63
N LEU A 480 24.02 -1.25 -13.42
CA LEU A 480 23.91 -1.87 -12.12
C LEU A 480 25.23 -1.89 -11.31
N PRO A 481 26.41 -2.17 -11.90
CA PRO A 481 27.69 -2.11 -11.17
C PRO A 481 28.05 -0.72 -10.62
N LEU A 482 27.42 0.34 -11.13
CA LEU A 482 27.62 1.74 -10.68
C LEU A 482 26.58 2.15 -9.63
N MET A 483 25.62 1.29 -9.34
CA MET A 483 24.51 1.50 -8.41
C MET A 483 24.63 0.60 -7.15
N SER A 484 25.83 0.16 -6.84
CA SER A 484 26.14 -0.70 -5.69
C SER A 484 26.73 0.10 -4.51
#